data_debf47939ec219f477d4f8bc32d2d0e3
#
_entry.id   debf47939ec219f477d4f8bc32d2d0e3
#
_cell.length_a   1.000
_cell.length_b   1.000
_cell.length_c   1.000
_cell.angle_alpha   90.00
_cell.angle_beta   90.00
_cell.angle_gamma   90.00
#
_symmetry.space_group_name_H-M   'P 1'
#
loop_
_entity.id
_entity.type
_entity.pdbx_description
1 polymer ?
#
loop_
_entity_poly.entity_id
_entity_poly.type
_entity_poly.pdbx_seq_one_letter_code
_entity_poly.pdbx_strand_id
1 'polypeptide(L)'
;MAAAAMLFTSDLARAQQVPTVNIEATCRAASVVTVSLLGSTGANDFQVCMDGEKRARETIIKDWSSFADSDRVGCIQPSVYLPSYIEWLTCMEMNKAVREARKTSGTPMDNAKALVTLPRVNWLRGY
;
A
#
# COMPACT_ATOMS: atom_id res chain seq x y z
N MET A 1 28.45 24.73 21.58
CA MET A 1 28.02 23.31 21.51
C MET A 1 26.50 23.26 21.71
N ALA A 2 25.69 23.44 20.64
CA ALA A 2 24.23 23.35 20.72
C ALA A 2 23.63 23.12 19.30
N ALA A 3 23.93 22.01 18.66
CA ALA A 3 23.42 21.71 17.33
C ALA A 3 22.89 20.27 17.14
N ALA A 4 22.76 19.47 18.20
CA ALA A 4 22.41 18.05 18.08
C ALA A 4 20.97 17.71 18.46
N ALA A 5 20.11 18.66 18.85
CA ALA A 5 18.78 18.38 19.41
C ALA A 5 17.62 18.45 18.40
N MET A 6 17.83 18.84 17.14
CA MET A 6 16.71 19.11 16.21
C MET A 6 16.33 17.98 15.25
N LEU A 7 17.02 16.87 15.21
CA LEU A 7 16.74 15.80 14.24
C LEU A 7 15.73 14.74 14.72
N PHE A 8 15.49 14.64 16.03
CA PHE A 8 14.60 13.59 16.58
C PHE A 8 13.10 13.96 16.60
N THR A 9 12.75 15.22 16.43
CA THR A 9 11.35 15.68 16.55
C THR A 9 10.50 15.36 15.31
N SER A 10 11.12 15.24 14.14
CA SER A 10 10.38 15.03 12.88
C SER A 10 9.81 13.61 12.76
N ASP A 11 10.54 12.60 13.23
CA ASP A 11 10.10 11.21 13.12
C ASP A 11 8.99 10.87 14.11
N LEU A 12 9.02 11.44 15.30
CA LEU A 12 7.95 11.27 16.29
C LEU A 12 6.64 11.91 15.81
N ALA A 13 6.70 13.09 15.19
CA ALA A 13 5.53 13.74 14.63
C ALA A 13 4.91 12.94 13.48
N ARG A 14 5.73 12.30 12.64
CA ARG A 14 5.26 11.41 11.55
C ARG A 14 4.64 10.12 12.08
N ALA A 15 5.23 9.53 13.11
CA ALA A 15 4.69 8.33 13.75
C ALA A 15 3.30 8.55 14.34
N GLN A 16 3.01 9.77 14.81
CA GLN A 16 1.69 10.15 15.34
C GLN A 16 0.62 10.34 14.24
N GLN A 17 1.01 10.54 12.98
CA GLN A 17 0.10 10.69 11.86
C GLN A 17 -0.38 9.36 11.29
N VAL A 18 0.33 8.27 11.55
CA VAL A 18 -0.06 6.92 11.12
C VAL A 18 -0.92 6.28 12.22
N PRO A 19 -2.21 6.05 11.97
CA PRO A 19 -3.10 5.46 12.98
C PRO A 19 -2.57 4.12 13.48
N THR A 20 -2.73 3.86 14.78
CA THR A 20 -2.42 2.55 15.36
C THR A 20 -3.64 1.65 15.22
N VAL A 21 -3.45 0.47 14.65
CA VAL A 21 -4.50 -0.53 14.45
C VAL A 21 -4.13 -1.88 15.07
N ASN A 22 -5.14 -2.70 15.31
CA ASN A 22 -4.95 -4.03 15.87
C ASN A 22 -4.54 -5.03 14.78
N ILE A 23 -3.25 -5.04 14.44
CA ILE A 23 -2.69 -5.97 13.44
C ILE A 23 -2.75 -7.44 13.87
N GLU A 24 -2.86 -7.70 15.17
CA GLU A 24 -2.97 -9.07 15.68
C GLU A 24 -4.26 -9.73 15.20
N ALA A 25 -5.39 -9.01 15.24
CA ALA A 25 -6.67 -9.51 14.72
C ALA A 25 -6.58 -9.81 13.22
N THR A 26 -5.98 -8.91 12.44
CA THR A 26 -5.76 -9.09 11.01
C THR A 26 -4.89 -10.32 10.72
N CYS A 27 -3.78 -10.47 11.41
CA CYS A 27 -2.87 -11.60 11.20
C CYS A 27 -3.45 -12.94 11.67
N ARG A 28 -4.27 -12.96 12.73
CA ARG A 28 -5.00 -14.17 13.13
C ARG A 28 -5.98 -14.62 12.06
N ALA A 29 -6.76 -13.68 11.50
CA ALA A 29 -7.69 -14.00 10.42
C ALA A 29 -6.95 -14.51 9.16
N ALA A 30 -5.85 -13.87 8.77
CA ALA A 30 -5.03 -14.29 7.63
C ALA A 30 -4.46 -15.71 7.82
N SER A 31 -3.93 -16.05 9.01
CA SER A 31 -3.37 -17.36 9.29
C SER A 31 -4.41 -18.49 9.22
N VAL A 32 -5.65 -18.23 9.66
CA VAL A 32 -6.75 -19.19 9.54
C VAL A 32 -7.06 -19.51 8.09
N VAL A 33 -7.10 -18.47 7.23
CA VAL A 33 -7.35 -18.65 5.78
C VAL A 33 -6.23 -19.45 5.12
N THR A 34 -4.97 -19.13 5.45
CA THR A 34 -3.80 -19.84 4.90
C THR A 34 -3.80 -21.32 5.28
N VAL A 35 -4.08 -21.64 6.55
CA VAL A 35 -4.21 -23.03 7.00
C VAL A 35 -5.30 -23.76 6.22
N SER A 36 -6.46 -23.14 6.06
CA SER A 36 -7.62 -23.75 5.42
C SER A 36 -7.43 -24.00 3.93
N LEU A 37 -6.72 -23.09 3.23
CA LEU A 37 -6.56 -23.15 1.77
C LEU A 37 -5.26 -23.83 1.32
N LEU A 38 -4.17 -23.67 2.07
CA LEU A 38 -2.83 -24.11 1.67
C LEU A 38 -2.29 -25.25 2.52
N GLY A 39 -3.01 -25.66 3.57
CA GLY A 39 -2.60 -26.75 4.45
C GLY A 39 -1.34 -26.44 5.28
N SER A 40 -1.03 -25.14 5.49
CA SER A 40 0.12 -24.71 6.29
C SER A 40 -0.13 -24.96 7.79
N THR A 41 0.92 -24.98 8.60
CA THR A 41 0.80 -25.20 10.06
C THR A 41 0.31 -23.96 10.83
N GLY A 42 0.15 -22.83 10.18
CA GLY A 42 -0.44 -21.58 10.71
C GLY A 42 0.44 -20.80 11.69
N ALA A 43 1.26 -21.44 12.51
CA ALA A 43 2.03 -20.77 13.56
C ALA A 43 3.11 -19.83 12.99
N ASN A 44 3.78 -20.26 11.93
CA ASN A 44 4.80 -19.44 11.26
C ASN A 44 4.16 -18.30 10.46
N ASP A 45 2.98 -18.55 9.86
CA ASP A 45 2.26 -17.57 9.04
C ASP A 45 1.80 -16.37 9.86
N PHE A 46 1.36 -16.59 11.10
CA PHE A 46 0.99 -15.51 12.01
C PHE A 46 2.18 -14.60 12.30
N GLN A 47 3.35 -15.16 12.64
CA GLN A 47 4.54 -14.37 12.94
C GLN A 47 5.05 -13.62 11.72
N VAL A 48 5.07 -14.26 10.55
CA VAL A 48 5.46 -13.62 9.27
C VAL A 48 4.53 -12.45 8.95
N CYS A 49 3.22 -12.61 9.15
CA CYS A 49 2.25 -11.53 9.00
C CYS A 49 2.55 -10.38 9.97
N MET A 50 2.71 -10.65 11.26
CA MET A 50 2.99 -9.62 12.28
C MET A 50 4.24 -8.82 11.95
N ASP A 51 5.29 -9.48 11.52
CA ASP A 51 6.55 -8.83 11.14
C ASP A 51 6.42 -8.03 9.84
N GLY A 52 5.60 -8.50 8.90
CA GLY A 52 5.24 -7.78 7.68
C GLY A 52 4.49 -6.49 7.98
N GLU A 53 3.47 -6.55 8.83
CA GLU A 53 2.67 -5.39 9.24
C GLU A 53 3.53 -4.33 9.96
N LYS A 54 4.41 -4.74 10.88
CA LYS A 54 5.32 -3.83 11.57
C LYS A 54 6.26 -3.12 10.59
N ARG A 55 6.89 -3.86 9.67
CA ARG A 55 7.76 -3.28 8.64
C ARG A 55 7.02 -2.33 7.72
N ALA A 56 5.79 -2.67 7.33
CA ALA A 56 4.97 -1.78 6.50
C ALA A 56 4.66 -0.47 7.22
N ARG A 57 4.30 -0.51 8.52
CA ARG A 57 4.10 0.68 9.33
C ARG A 57 5.37 1.55 9.41
N GLU A 58 6.52 0.96 9.67
CA GLU A 58 7.80 1.66 9.71
C GLU A 58 8.12 2.33 8.37
N THR A 59 7.87 1.65 7.26
CA THR A 59 8.04 2.20 5.91
C THR A 59 7.09 3.38 5.66
N ILE A 60 5.82 3.28 6.04
CA ILE A 60 4.87 4.39 5.93
C ILE A 60 5.36 5.61 6.71
N ILE A 61 5.83 5.43 7.95
CA ILE A 61 6.35 6.52 8.79
C ILE A 61 7.58 7.15 8.14
N LYS A 62 8.53 6.33 7.71
CA LYS A 62 9.79 6.78 7.08
C LYS A 62 9.54 7.58 5.81
N ASP A 63 8.67 7.06 4.95
CA ASP A 63 8.43 7.62 3.62
C ASP A 63 7.21 8.56 3.57
N TRP A 64 6.68 8.97 4.73
CA TRP A 64 5.45 9.75 4.87
C TRP A 64 5.39 10.97 3.93
N SER A 65 6.48 11.73 3.87
CA SER A 65 6.55 12.94 3.03
C SER A 65 6.62 12.64 1.52
N SER A 66 6.93 11.42 1.12
CA SER A 66 6.97 11.01 -0.29
C SER A 66 5.59 10.67 -0.87
N PHE A 67 4.62 10.41 -0.01
CA PHE A 67 3.24 10.15 -0.40
C PHE A 67 2.46 11.46 -0.50
N ALA A 68 1.60 11.59 -1.51
CA ALA A 68 0.71 12.73 -1.63
C ALA A 68 -0.38 12.71 -0.54
N ASP A 69 -0.91 13.88 -0.17
CA ASP A 69 -2.00 13.96 0.80
C ASP A 69 -3.23 13.16 0.36
N SER A 70 -3.55 13.20 -0.93
CA SER A 70 -4.65 12.42 -1.51
C SER A 70 -4.48 10.92 -1.33
N ASP A 71 -3.23 10.41 -1.40
CA ASP A 71 -2.97 8.99 -1.20
C ASP A 71 -3.12 8.61 0.27
N ARG A 72 -2.59 9.44 1.17
CA ARG A 72 -2.73 9.23 2.61
C ARG A 72 -4.19 9.19 3.03
N VAL A 73 -4.99 10.15 2.55
CA VAL A 73 -6.43 10.21 2.85
C VAL A 73 -7.19 9.06 2.21
N GLY A 74 -6.86 8.68 0.98
CA GLY A 74 -7.57 7.63 0.25
C GLY A 74 -7.20 6.20 0.67
N CYS A 75 -5.93 5.98 1.03
CA CYS A 75 -5.42 4.64 1.34
C CYS A 75 -5.48 4.27 2.83
N ILE A 76 -5.33 5.25 3.74
CA ILE A 76 -5.32 4.99 5.19
C ILE A 76 -6.75 4.94 5.71
N GLN A 77 -7.26 3.76 5.97
CA GLN A 77 -8.63 3.51 6.41
C GLN A 77 -8.64 2.67 7.71
N PRO A 78 -8.42 3.30 8.87
CA PRO A 78 -8.31 2.58 10.15
C PRO A 78 -9.64 2.01 10.66
N SER A 79 -10.77 2.49 10.13
CA SER A 79 -12.13 2.09 10.56
C SER A 79 -12.69 0.87 9.81
N VAL A 80 -11.99 0.34 8.81
CA VAL A 80 -12.41 -0.88 8.12
C VAL A 80 -12.23 -2.11 9.03
N TYR A 81 -12.97 -3.17 8.72
CA TYR A 81 -12.77 -4.45 9.39
C TYR A 81 -11.41 -5.03 8.98
N LEU A 82 -10.60 -5.40 9.98
CA LEU A 82 -9.23 -5.91 9.80
C LEU A 82 -8.31 -4.96 9.00
N PRO A 83 -8.05 -3.74 9.47
CA PRO A 83 -7.15 -2.81 8.79
C PRO A 83 -5.72 -3.34 8.76
N SER A 84 -4.97 -3.06 7.67
CA SER A 84 -3.63 -3.59 7.42
C SER A 84 -2.68 -2.49 6.94
N TYR A 85 -1.52 -2.36 7.57
CA TYR A 85 -0.47 -1.45 7.11
C TYR A 85 0.12 -1.88 5.77
N ILE A 86 0.18 -3.20 5.49
CA ILE A 86 0.64 -3.73 4.20
C ILE A 86 -0.28 -3.25 3.08
N GLU A 87 -1.60 -3.31 3.28
CA GLU A 87 -2.57 -2.83 2.29
C GLU A 87 -2.46 -1.32 2.09
N TRP A 88 -2.33 -0.54 3.17
CA TRP A 88 -2.17 0.91 3.08
C TRP A 88 -0.90 1.29 2.33
N LEU A 89 0.23 0.68 2.67
CA LEU A 89 1.50 0.90 1.99
C LEU A 89 1.40 0.56 0.51
N THR A 90 0.87 -0.61 0.18
CA THR A 90 0.69 -1.05 -1.21
C THR A 90 -0.17 -0.06 -2.00
N CYS A 91 -1.30 0.38 -1.44
CA CYS A 91 -2.18 1.38 -2.05
C CYS A 91 -1.42 2.70 -2.34
N MET A 92 -0.69 3.23 -1.35
CA MET A 92 0.05 4.49 -1.50
C MET A 92 1.20 4.38 -2.51
N GLU A 93 1.93 3.26 -2.50
CA GLU A 93 3.01 3.01 -3.46
C GLU A 93 2.48 2.87 -4.89
N MET A 94 1.38 2.16 -5.09
CA MET A 94 0.73 2.06 -6.41
C MET A 94 0.29 3.43 -6.93
N ASN A 95 -0.36 4.24 -6.09
CA ASN A 95 -0.79 5.58 -6.48
C ASN A 95 0.42 6.47 -6.81
N LYS A 96 1.49 6.39 -6.03
CA LYS A 96 2.75 7.10 -6.30
C LYS A 96 3.34 6.67 -7.64
N ALA A 97 3.43 5.37 -7.91
CA ALA A 97 3.96 4.83 -9.17
C ALA A 97 3.15 5.30 -10.38
N VAL A 98 1.81 5.32 -10.29
CA VAL A 98 0.94 5.84 -11.35
C VAL A 98 1.18 7.34 -11.59
N ARG A 99 1.35 8.14 -10.53
CA ARG A 99 1.65 9.58 -10.70
C ARG A 99 3.00 9.79 -11.38
N GLU A 100 4.02 9.05 -10.98
CA GLU A 100 5.35 9.15 -11.61
C GLU A 100 5.31 8.71 -13.08
N ALA A 101 4.64 7.61 -13.40
CA ALA A 101 4.46 7.14 -14.77
C ALA A 101 3.76 8.20 -15.65
N ARG A 102 2.74 8.89 -15.13
CA ARG A 102 2.05 9.98 -15.84
C ARG A 102 2.95 11.18 -16.10
N LYS A 103 3.84 11.54 -15.17
CA LYS A 103 4.81 12.63 -15.36
C LYS A 103 5.81 12.31 -16.49
N THR A 104 6.27 11.06 -16.57
CA THR A 104 7.24 10.62 -17.57
C THR A 104 6.63 10.43 -18.97
N SER A 105 5.35 10.04 -19.05
CA SER A 105 4.69 9.79 -20.34
C SER A 105 4.29 11.07 -21.08
N GLY A 106 4.30 12.24 -20.43
CA GLY A 106 3.92 13.51 -21.06
C GLY A 106 2.51 13.55 -21.65
N THR A 107 1.66 12.60 -21.32
CA THR A 107 0.31 12.45 -21.89
C THR A 107 -0.71 13.09 -20.96
N PRO A 108 -1.33 14.20 -21.37
CA PRO A 108 -2.58 14.68 -20.76
C PRO A 108 -3.64 13.59 -20.93
N MET A 109 -4.57 13.52 -19.98
CA MET A 109 -5.68 12.53 -19.98
C MET A 109 -6.62 12.59 -21.21
N ASP A 110 -6.36 13.46 -22.16
CA ASP A 110 -7.17 13.63 -23.38
C ASP A 110 -6.98 12.51 -24.42
N ASN A 111 -6.03 11.59 -24.22
CA ASN A 111 -5.81 10.46 -25.12
C ASN A 111 -6.62 9.19 -24.79
N ALA A 112 -7.67 9.29 -23.98
CA ALA A 112 -8.66 8.20 -23.88
C ALA A 112 -9.32 7.86 -25.24
N LYS A 113 -9.26 8.78 -26.22
CA LYS A 113 -9.67 8.54 -27.60
C LYS A 113 -8.70 7.67 -28.42
N ALA A 114 -7.42 7.60 -28.04
CA ALA A 114 -6.42 6.81 -28.76
C ALA A 114 -6.50 5.30 -28.46
N LEU A 115 -7.12 4.92 -27.34
CA LEU A 115 -7.34 3.50 -26.98
C LEU A 115 -8.53 2.84 -27.72
N VAL A 116 -9.33 3.61 -28.43
CA VAL A 116 -10.49 3.09 -29.20
C VAL A 116 -10.08 2.61 -30.60
N THR A 117 -8.85 2.85 -31.03
CA THR A 117 -8.33 2.42 -32.34
C THR A 117 -7.42 1.18 -32.23
N LEU A 118 -7.71 0.27 -31.31
CA LEU A 118 -7.18 -1.09 -31.46
C LEU A 118 -7.85 -1.75 -32.65
N PRO A 119 -7.09 -2.29 -33.63
CA PRO A 119 -7.70 -2.99 -34.76
C PRO A 119 -8.56 -4.12 -34.19
N ARG A 120 -9.84 -4.16 -34.61
CA ARG A 120 -10.72 -5.29 -34.31
C ARG A 120 -10.00 -6.56 -34.78
N VAL A 121 -9.43 -7.30 -33.83
CA VAL A 121 -8.92 -8.63 -34.11
C VAL A 121 -10.13 -9.50 -34.38
N ASN A 122 -10.33 -9.82 -35.67
CA ASN A 122 -11.46 -10.58 -36.14
C ASN A 122 -11.23 -12.07 -35.83
N TRP A 123 -11.65 -12.50 -34.63
CA TRP A 123 -11.52 -13.87 -34.14
C TRP A 123 -12.53 -14.87 -34.77
N LEU A 124 -13.37 -14.40 -35.70
CA LEU A 124 -14.40 -15.21 -36.32
C LEU A 124 -14.10 -15.48 -37.80
N ARG A 125 -12.94 -16.01 -38.15
CA ARG A 125 -12.75 -16.62 -39.47
C ARG A 125 -11.87 -17.86 -39.35
N GLY A 126 -12.51 -18.98 -39.07
CA GLY A 126 -11.82 -20.27 -39.03
C GLY A 126 -12.61 -21.38 -38.35
N TYR A 127 -13.80 -21.72 -38.89
CA TYR A 127 -14.41 -23.06 -38.89
C TYR A 127 -15.21 -23.19 -40.17
#